data_7a66b6a038d1ebf83b886e2eb9f6f0ca
#
_entry.id   7a66b6a038d1ebf83b886e2eb9f6f0ca
#
_cell.length_a   1.000
_cell.length_b   1.000
_cell.length_c   1.000
_cell.angle_alpha   90.00
_cell.angle_beta   90.00
_cell.angle_gamma   90.00
#
_symmetry.space_group_name_H-M   'P 1'
#
loop_
_entity.id
_entity.type
_entity.pdbx_description
1 polymer ?
#
loop_
_entity_poly.entity_id
_entity_poly.type
_entity_poly.pdbx_seq_one_letter_code
_entity_poly.pdbx_strand_id
1 'polypeptide(L)'
;ALKKGLSLNEYGFTAVEGSTRKTEVPNDIHDEREIYKVLGLSFIEPELRENRGEIEAAAEHKLPRLIELANLRGTFHNHTTASDGHHTLEEMTEEAMELGLEYLGISDHSKSMVVANGLDEERLAAQVAQIRKLNREFSHFRLFAGTEVDILKDGTLDFDDGVLASLDYCVASVHTSFHLPEKEMTRRICRAMENPHVTMLGHLTGRLLLKREAYAVDHAMVIDCAAE
;
A
#
# COMPACT_ATOMS: atom_id res chain seq x y z
N ALA A 1 1.44 25.81 -21.59
CA ALA A 1 2.42 26.71 -22.19
C ALA A 1 1.86 27.34 -23.46
N LEU A 2 1.48 26.58 -24.49
CA LEU A 2 1.01 27.10 -25.79
C LEU A 2 -0.14 28.10 -25.70
N LYS A 3 -1.13 27.87 -24.81
CA LYS A 3 -2.23 28.81 -24.57
C LYS A 3 -1.75 30.18 -24.04
N LYS A 4 -0.53 30.25 -23.51
CA LYS A 4 0.11 31.48 -23.02
C LYS A 4 1.11 32.07 -24.01
N GLY A 5 1.25 31.49 -25.19
CA GLY A 5 2.26 31.90 -26.21
C GLY A 5 3.68 31.45 -25.88
N LEU A 6 3.80 30.44 -25.01
CA LEU A 6 5.07 29.83 -24.60
C LEU A 6 5.16 28.39 -25.10
N SER A 7 6.37 27.97 -25.50
CA SER A 7 6.74 26.57 -25.69
C SER A 7 7.61 26.15 -24.52
N LEU A 8 7.47 24.92 -24.07
CA LEU A 8 8.27 24.32 -22.98
C LEU A 8 8.90 23.03 -23.48
N ASN A 9 10.19 22.90 -23.26
CA ASN A 9 10.96 21.68 -23.52
C ASN A 9 11.99 21.48 -22.39
N GLU A 10 12.90 20.52 -22.55
CA GLU A 10 13.94 20.19 -21.57
C GLU A 10 14.95 21.32 -21.29
N TYR A 11 14.99 22.35 -22.13
CA TYR A 11 15.86 23.54 -21.97
C TYR A 11 15.11 24.73 -21.35
N GLY A 12 13.80 24.60 -21.10
CA GLY A 12 13.00 25.65 -20.50
C GLY A 12 11.92 26.23 -21.41
N PHE A 13 11.51 27.48 -21.10
CA PHE A 13 10.50 28.19 -21.87
C PHE A 13 11.11 28.98 -23.05
N THR A 14 10.41 28.97 -24.17
CA THR A 14 10.68 29.84 -25.31
C THR A 14 9.38 30.50 -25.78
N ALA A 15 9.49 31.67 -26.43
CA ALA A 15 8.33 32.29 -27.06
C ALA A 15 7.89 31.49 -28.28
N VAL A 16 6.57 31.35 -28.46
CA VAL A 16 6.02 30.76 -29.69
C VAL A 16 6.07 31.81 -30.80
N GLU A 17 6.76 31.48 -31.89
CA GLU A 17 6.91 32.36 -33.06
C GLU A 17 5.53 32.68 -33.67
N GLY A 18 5.25 33.95 -33.93
CA GLY A 18 3.97 34.41 -34.47
C GLY A 18 2.81 34.48 -33.43
N SER A 19 3.08 34.22 -32.16
CA SER A 19 2.06 34.38 -31.10
C SER A 19 1.68 35.87 -30.94
N THR A 20 0.38 36.15 -30.91
CA THR A 20 -0.16 37.46 -30.53
C THR A 20 -0.06 37.78 -29.06
N ARG A 21 0.23 36.77 -28.22
CA ARG A 21 0.41 36.90 -26.77
C ARG A 21 1.88 37.20 -26.47
N LYS A 22 2.14 38.33 -25.85
CA LYS A 22 3.46 38.73 -25.34
C LYS A 22 3.59 38.30 -23.88
N THR A 23 3.86 37.02 -23.67
CA THR A 23 4.24 36.54 -22.31
C THR A 23 5.76 36.65 -22.22
N GLU A 24 6.22 37.26 -21.15
CA GLU A 24 7.66 37.33 -20.86
C GLU A 24 8.19 35.89 -20.67
N VAL A 25 9.29 35.58 -21.35
CA VAL A 25 9.94 34.25 -21.24
C VAL A 25 10.76 34.27 -19.94
N PRO A 26 10.50 33.40 -18.97
CA PRO A 26 11.30 33.34 -17.77
C PRO A 26 12.72 32.85 -18.09
N ASN A 27 13.72 33.58 -17.61
CA ASN A 27 15.12 33.30 -17.95
C ASN A 27 15.86 32.47 -16.89
N ASP A 28 15.25 32.21 -15.73
CA ASP A 28 15.96 31.63 -14.59
C ASP A 28 15.01 30.73 -13.80
N ILE A 29 14.84 29.48 -14.32
CA ILE A 29 14.00 28.46 -13.70
C ILE A 29 14.92 27.38 -13.15
N HIS A 30 14.93 27.22 -11.85
CA HIS A 30 15.76 26.25 -11.15
C HIS A 30 14.95 25.09 -10.53
N ASP A 31 13.64 25.27 -10.42
CA ASP A 31 12.73 24.30 -9.78
C ASP A 31 11.52 24.07 -10.70
N GLU A 32 11.07 22.82 -10.75
CA GLU A 32 9.86 22.43 -11.47
C GLU A 32 8.62 23.20 -10.99
N ARG A 33 8.52 23.54 -9.72
CA ARG A 33 7.42 24.34 -9.14
C ARG A 33 7.30 25.73 -9.80
N GLU A 34 8.42 26.29 -10.24
CA GLU A 34 8.45 27.57 -10.95
C GLU A 34 7.82 27.49 -12.33
N ILE A 35 7.95 26.33 -13.00
CA ILE A 35 7.28 26.05 -14.30
C ILE A 35 5.75 26.14 -14.11
N TYR A 36 5.20 25.49 -13.09
CA TYR A 36 3.77 25.54 -12.79
C TYR A 36 3.32 26.97 -12.46
N LYS A 37 4.11 27.71 -11.68
CA LYS A 37 3.84 29.11 -11.33
C LYS A 37 3.79 30.02 -12.57
N VAL A 38 4.72 29.87 -13.50
CA VAL A 38 4.71 30.59 -14.81
C VAL A 38 3.44 30.28 -15.58
N LEU A 39 2.99 29.02 -15.54
CA LEU A 39 1.76 28.61 -16.21
C LEU A 39 0.49 29.06 -15.46
N GLY A 40 0.59 29.59 -14.23
CA GLY A 40 -0.52 29.98 -13.39
C GLY A 40 -1.28 28.79 -12.84
N LEU A 41 -0.54 27.71 -12.54
CA LEU A 41 -1.07 26.47 -12.01
C LEU A 41 -0.51 26.24 -10.60
N SER A 42 -1.29 25.63 -9.73
CA SER A 42 -0.75 24.97 -8.54
C SER A 42 0.20 23.85 -8.97
N PHE A 43 1.25 23.61 -8.19
CA PHE A 43 2.14 22.49 -8.48
C PHE A 43 1.36 21.17 -8.42
N ILE A 44 1.52 20.36 -9.44
CA ILE A 44 0.91 19.04 -9.51
C ILE A 44 1.96 18.03 -9.08
N GLU A 45 1.74 17.38 -7.94
CA GLU A 45 2.65 16.34 -7.47
C GLU A 45 2.74 15.19 -8.48
N PRO A 46 3.91 14.55 -8.65
CA PRO A 46 4.13 13.50 -9.67
C PRO A 46 3.06 12.40 -9.65
N GLU A 47 2.60 12.02 -8.45
CA GLU A 47 1.60 10.98 -8.23
C GLU A 47 0.23 11.31 -8.84
N LEU A 48 -0.05 12.58 -9.11
CA LEU A 48 -1.31 13.04 -9.69
C LEU A 48 -1.25 13.23 -11.21
N ARG A 49 -0.11 13.01 -11.86
CA ARG A 49 0.11 13.32 -13.30
C ARG A 49 -0.38 12.19 -14.21
N GLU A 50 -1.67 11.87 -14.13
CA GLU A 50 -2.30 10.74 -14.82
C GLU A 50 -3.23 11.16 -15.97
N ASN A 51 -3.26 12.45 -16.35
CA ASN A 51 -4.18 13.02 -17.33
C ASN A 51 -5.66 12.75 -17.01
N ARG A 52 -6.05 12.97 -15.74
CA ARG A 52 -7.39 12.73 -15.18
C ARG A 52 -8.08 14.00 -14.69
N GLY A 53 -7.68 15.18 -15.20
CA GLY A 53 -8.24 16.47 -14.81
C GLY A 53 -7.40 17.24 -13.79
N GLU A 54 -6.18 16.78 -13.50
CA GLU A 54 -5.27 17.44 -12.58
C GLU A 54 -4.86 18.85 -13.03
N ILE A 55 -4.82 19.10 -14.35
CA ILE A 55 -4.44 20.42 -14.90
C ILE A 55 -5.55 21.43 -14.61
N GLU A 56 -6.80 21.06 -14.81
CA GLU A 56 -7.98 21.89 -14.51
C GLU A 56 -8.06 22.12 -13.00
N ALA A 57 -7.89 21.09 -12.18
CA ALA A 57 -7.88 21.19 -10.73
C ALA A 57 -6.74 22.09 -10.24
N ALA A 58 -5.56 22.04 -10.86
CA ALA A 58 -4.43 22.93 -10.54
C ALA A 58 -4.73 24.38 -10.88
N ALA A 59 -5.40 24.64 -12.01
CA ALA A 59 -5.81 25.99 -12.42
C ALA A 59 -6.88 26.59 -11.47
N GLU A 60 -7.72 25.75 -10.88
CA GLU A 60 -8.75 26.12 -9.93
C GLU A 60 -8.32 26.06 -8.46
N HIS A 61 -7.05 25.70 -8.18
CA HIS A 61 -6.52 25.47 -6.83
C HIS A 61 -7.31 24.42 -6.03
N LYS A 62 -7.76 23.35 -6.71
CA LYS A 62 -8.57 22.27 -6.16
C LYS A 62 -7.86 20.91 -6.18
N LEU A 63 -6.52 20.90 -6.27
CA LEU A 63 -5.78 19.66 -6.15
C LEU A 63 -6.01 19.02 -4.77
N PRO A 64 -6.11 17.68 -4.68
CA PRO A 64 -6.21 17.00 -3.40
C PRO A 64 -4.91 17.18 -2.61
N ARG A 65 -5.04 17.23 -1.29
CA ARG A 65 -3.88 17.13 -0.40
C ARG A 65 -3.47 15.66 -0.32
N LEU A 66 -2.26 15.35 -0.75
CA LEU A 66 -1.70 14.01 -0.64
C LEU A 66 -1.27 13.69 0.79
N ILE A 67 -1.20 12.40 1.08
CA ILE A 67 -0.62 11.88 2.31
C ILE A 67 0.90 12.06 2.23
N GLU A 68 1.49 12.63 3.26
CA GLU A 68 2.92 12.81 3.43
C GLU A 68 3.44 11.87 4.53
N LEU A 69 4.75 11.63 4.57
CA LEU A 69 5.39 10.79 5.59
C LEU A 69 4.99 11.20 7.02
N ALA A 70 4.91 12.50 7.28
CA ALA A 70 4.50 13.05 8.58
C ALA A 70 3.03 12.73 8.96
N ASN A 71 2.21 12.25 8.02
CA ASN A 71 0.84 11.83 8.30
C ASN A 71 0.74 10.35 8.68
N LEU A 72 1.79 9.56 8.48
CA LEU A 72 1.81 8.15 8.82
C LEU A 72 1.94 8.00 10.33
N ARG A 73 1.03 7.24 10.94
CA ARG A 73 1.03 6.93 12.36
C ARG A 73 1.49 5.53 12.66
N GLY A 74 1.50 4.65 11.68
CA GLY A 74 1.92 3.27 11.82
C GLY A 74 1.71 2.49 10.55
N THR A 75 2.06 1.22 10.57
CA THR A 75 1.94 0.32 9.43
C THR A 75 1.50 -1.06 9.86
N PHE A 76 0.85 -1.77 8.95
CA PHE A 76 0.46 -3.17 9.06
C PHE A 76 1.10 -3.97 7.93
N HIS A 77 0.97 -5.31 7.98
CA HIS A 77 1.48 -6.23 6.98
C HIS A 77 3.01 -6.19 6.91
N ASN A 78 3.65 -6.43 8.06
CA ASN A 78 5.09 -6.49 8.20
C ASN A 78 5.54 -7.88 8.65
N HIS A 79 6.67 -8.34 8.10
CA HIS A 79 7.24 -9.65 8.35
C HIS A 79 8.54 -9.54 9.13
N THR A 80 8.75 -10.48 10.05
CA THR A 80 9.97 -10.59 10.84
C THR A 80 10.83 -11.76 10.37
N THR A 81 12.00 -11.95 10.98
CA THR A 81 12.83 -13.15 10.79
C THR A 81 12.15 -14.44 11.27
N ALA A 82 10.97 -14.35 11.89
CA ALA A 82 10.17 -15.53 12.21
C ALA A 82 9.64 -16.21 10.93
N SER A 83 9.31 -15.44 9.88
CA SER A 83 9.04 -15.97 8.54
C SER A 83 10.16 -15.60 7.56
N ASP A 84 9.94 -14.67 6.67
CA ASP A 84 10.86 -14.27 5.59
C ASP A 84 11.34 -12.82 5.66
N GLY A 85 11.02 -12.10 6.73
CA GLY A 85 11.53 -10.76 7.00
C GLY A 85 13.04 -10.76 7.28
N HIS A 86 13.66 -9.59 7.26
CA HIS A 86 15.10 -9.42 7.41
C HIS A 86 15.52 -9.00 8.82
N HIS A 87 14.57 -8.56 9.65
CA HIS A 87 14.82 -8.04 11.00
C HIS A 87 13.96 -8.76 12.03
N THR A 88 14.48 -8.82 13.27
CA THR A 88 13.73 -9.38 14.39
C THR A 88 12.57 -8.49 14.80
N LEU A 89 11.66 -9.02 15.60
CA LEU A 89 10.54 -8.26 16.16
C LEU A 89 11.03 -7.03 16.95
N GLU A 90 12.09 -7.19 17.72
CA GLU A 90 12.69 -6.13 18.53
C GLU A 90 13.30 -5.04 17.67
N GLU A 91 14.11 -5.39 16.66
CA GLU A 91 14.74 -4.42 15.75
C GLU A 91 13.69 -3.63 14.98
N MET A 92 12.64 -4.29 14.47
CA MET A 92 11.54 -3.61 13.77
C MET A 92 10.75 -2.67 14.69
N THR A 93 10.60 -3.06 15.95
CA THR A 93 9.92 -2.25 16.96
C THR A 93 10.70 -0.99 17.28
N GLU A 94 12.01 -1.12 17.49
CA GLU A 94 12.93 0.00 17.76
C GLU A 94 12.92 0.99 16.59
N GLU A 95 13.08 0.52 15.37
CA GLU A 95 13.06 1.36 14.16
C GLU A 95 11.72 2.08 13.98
N ALA A 96 10.60 1.39 14.21
CA ALA A 96 9.27 1.99 14.12
C ALA A 96 9.09 3.15 15.12
N MET A 97 9.60 2.99 16.35
CA MET A 97 9.59 4.05 17.37
C MET A 97 10.54 5.21 17.00
N GLU A 98 11.72 4.93 16.45
CA GLU A 98 12.67 5.96 15.98
C GLU A 98 12.10 6.78 14.82
N LEU A 99 11.31 6.15 13.92
CA LEU A 99 10.57 6.82 12.86
C LEU A 99 9.38 7.65 13.38
N GLY A 100 9.08 7.60 14.67
CA GLY A 100 7.97 8.34 15.28
C GLY A 100 6.61 7.72 15.02
N LEU A 101 6.54 6.43 14.66
CA LEU A 101 5.28 5.73 14.51
C LEU A 101 4.65 5.46 15.88
N GLU A 102 3.33 5.38 15.92
CA GLU A 102 2.55 5.10 17.13
C GLU A 102 2.24 3.61 17.28
N TYR A 103 2.30 2.86 16.17
CA TYR A 103 2.03 1.42 16.15
C TYR A 103 2.72 0.69 15.01
N LEU A 104 2.90 -0.62 15.20
CA LEU A 104 3.38 -1.57 14.21
C LEU A 104 2.56 -2.86 14.27
N GLY A 105 2.03 -3.30 13.13
CA GLY A 105 1.38 -4.60 13.00
C GLY A 105 2.33 -5.64 12.43
N ILE A 106 2.49 -6.76 13.12
CA ILE A 106 3.29 -7.91 12.68
C ILE A 106 2.35 -8.96 12.10
N SER A 107 2.68 -9.47 10.92
CA SER A 107 1.85 -10.43 10.19
C SER A 107 2.69 -11.45 9.40
N ASP A 108 3.54 -12.16 10.11
CA ASP A 108 4.33 -13.23 9.50
C ASP A 108 3.44 -14.26 8.78
N HIS A 109 3.97 -14.90 7.75
CA HIS A 109 3.26 -15.87 6.92
C HIS A 109 2.75 -17.08 7.70
N SER A 110 1.59 -17.62 7.31
CA SER A 110 1.05 -18.86 7.83
C SER A 110 1.73 -20.11 7.24
N LYS A 111 1.49 -21.26 7.82
CA LYS A 111 2.22 -22.52 7.62
C LYS A 111 2.29 -23.02 6.18
N SER A 112 1.28 -22.74 5.33
CA SER A 112 1.32 -23.20 3.93
C SER A 112 2.35 -22.47 3.08
N MET A 113 2.86 -21.31 3.52
CA MET A 113 3.98 -20.60 2.90
C MET A 113 5.34 -21.18 3.33
N VAL A 114 5.59 -22.43 2.96
CA VAL A 114 6.84 -23.16 3.32
C VAL A 114 8.09 -22.44 2.84
N VAL A 115 8.06 -21.83 1.65
CA VAL A 115 9.22 -21.11 1.09
C VAL A 115 9.55 -19.83 1.85
N ALA A 116 8.58 -19.26 2.56
CA ALA A 116 8.74 -18.12 3.44
C ALA A 116 8.90 -18.52 4.91
N ASN A 117 9.16 -19.78 5.21
CA ASN A 117 9.25 -20.31 6.58
C ASN A 117 8.01 -19.98 7.43
N GLY A 118 6.81 -20.06 6.82
CA GLY A 118 5.55 -19.71 7.48
C GLY A 118 5.37 -20.40 8.85
N LEU A 119 4.71 -19.69 9.77
CA LEU A 119 4.52 -20.12 11.15
C LEU A 119 3.40 -21.16 11.24
N ASP A 120 3.66 -22.20 12.01
CA ASP A 120 2.60 -23.07 12.53
C ASP A 120 1.90 -22.44 13.75
N GLU A 121 0.90 -23.09 14.28
CA GLU A 121 0.09 -22.60 15.41
C GLU A 121 0.92 -22.36 16.67
N GLU A 122 1.92 -23.22 16.94
CA GLU A 122 2.79 -23.11 18.10
C GLU A 122 3.71 -21.91 18.00
N ARG A 123 4.36 -21.72 16.83
CA ARG A 123 5.25 -20.58 16.57
C ARG A 123 4.48 -19.26 16.56
N LEU A 124 3.29 -19.24 15.97
CA LEU A 124 2.42 -18.07 15.99
C LEU A 124 1.99 -17.71 17.42
N ALA A 125 1.57 -18.67 18.20
CA ALA A 125 1.21 -18.45 19.62
C ALA A 125 2.38 -17.92 20.44
N ALA A 126 3.61 -18.41 20.20
CA ALA A 126 4.82 -17.92 20.84
C ALA A 126 5.12 -16.46 20.47
N GLN A 127 4.97 -16.09 19.18
CA GLN A 127 5.13 -14.72 18.72
C GLN A 127 4.08 -13.77 19.32
N VAL A 128 2.81 -14.18 19.35
CA VAL A 128 1.74 -13.42 20.02
C VAL A 128 2.08 -13.17 21.49
N ALA A 129 2.55 -14.19 22.21
CA ALA A 129 2.94 -14.05 23.61
C ALA A 129 4.10 -13.04 23.78
N GLN A 130 5.09 -13.06 22.87
CA GLN A 130 6.20 -12.11 22.86
C GLN A 130 5.72 -10.67 22.60
N ILE A 131 4.85 -10.45 21.60
CA ILE A 131 4.23 -9.16 21.33
C ILE A 131 3.43 -8.65 22.53
N ARG A 132 2.63 -9.52 23.18
CA ARG A 132 1.87 -9.16 24.38
C ARG A 132 2.79 -8.79 25.56
N LYS A 133 3.97 -9.43 25.65
CA LYS A 133 4.98 -9.09 26.66
C LYS A 133 5.58 -7.71 26.38
N LEU A 134 6.06 -7.45 25.17
CA LEU A 134 6.64 -6.16 24.77
C LEU A 134 5.67 -4.99 24.98
N ASN A 135 4.42 -5.17 24.61
CA ASN A 135 3.38 -4.14 24.82
C ASN A 135 3.20 -3.68 26.26
N ARG A 136 3.65 -4.46 27.25
CA ARG A 136 3.61 -4.04 28.67
C ARG A 136 4.71 -3.06 29.04
N GLU A 137 5.74 -2.98 28.20
CA GLU A 137 6.91 -2.12 28.40
C GLU A 137 6.74 -0.74 27.73
N PHE A 138 5.78 -0.64 26.77
CA PHE A 138 5.56 0.59 26.01
C PHE A 138 4.37 1.39 26.57
N SER A 139 4.55 2.72 26.66
CA SER A 139 3.49 3.66 27.09
C SER A 139 2.83 4.41 25.93
N HIS A 140 3.56 4.60 24.82
CA HIS A 140 3.13 5.42 23.69
C HIS A 140 3.23 4.73 22.33
N PHE A 141 3.55 3.43 22.34
CA PHE A 141 3.68 2.62 21.15
C PHE A 141 2.89 1.31 21.31
N ARG A 142 2.32 0.81 20.21
CA ARG A 142 1.54 -0.42 20.22
C ARG A 142 2.00 -1.39 19.14
N LEU A 143 2.34 -2.61 19.52
CA LEU A 143 2.45 -3.74 18.61
C LEU A 143 1.08 -4.43 18.46
N PHE A 144 0.67 -4.68 17.23
CA PHE A 144 -0.48 -5.53 16.92
C PHE A 144 -0.01 -6.90 16.45
N ALA A 145 -0.54 -7.94 17.10
CA ALA A 145 -0.27 -9.33 16.75
C ALA A 145 -1.23 -9.78 15.66
N GLY A 146 -0.71 -10.08 14.49
CA GLY A 146 -1.47 -10.56 13.35
C GLY A 146 -0.81 -11.74 12.66
N THR A 147 -1.35 -12.10 11.50
CA THR A 147 -0.75 -13.06 10.56
C THR A 147 -1.13 -12.69 9.14
N GLU A 148 -0.25 -12.94 8.18
CA GLU A 148 -0.64 -13.06 6.78
C GLU A 148 -1.04 -14.50 6.51
N VAL A 149 -2.35 -14.77 6.59
CA VAL A 149 -2.91 -16.10 6.40
C VAL A 149 -3.16 -16.39 4.92
N ASP A 150 -2.73 -17.56 4.47
CA ASP A 150 -3.00 -18.00 3.11
C ASP A 150 -4.50 -18.30 2.89
N ILE A 151 -5.04 -17.76 1.80
CA ILE A 151 -6.32 -18.19 1.24
C ILE A 151 -6.07 -19.48 0.44
N LEU A 152 -6.54 -20.61 0.93
CA LEU A 152 -6.40 -21.90 0.26
C LEU A 152 -7.20 -21.94 -1.05
N LYS A 153 -6.93 -22.92 -1.89
CA LYS A 153 -7.52 -23.03 -3.24
C LYS A 153 -9.05 -22.99 -3.23
N ASP A 154 -9.68 -23.52 -2.21
CA ASP A 154 -11.13 -23.56 -2.06
C ASP A 154 -11.73 -22.31 -1.39
N GLY A 155 -10.89 -21.36 -0.95
CA GLY A 155 -11.29 -20.14 -0.26
C GLY A 155 -11.36 -20.26 1.27
N THR A 156 -10.98 -21.41 1.85
CA THR A 156 -10.75 -21.50 3.30
C THR A 156 -9.42 -20.87 3.69
N LEU A 157 -9.24 -20.57 4.96
CA LEU A 157 -7.99 -20.01 5.48
C LEU A 157 -7.08 -21.11 6.02
N ASP A 158 -5.77 -20.86 6.02
CA ASP A 158 -4.73 -21.80 6.44
C ASP A 158 -4.70 -22.05 7.96
N PHE A 159 -5.31 -21.18 8.76
CA PHE A 159 -5.57 -21.36 10.18
C PHE A 159 -7.07 -21.50 10.45
N ASP A 160 -7.41 -22.22 11.51
CA ASP A 160 -8.79 -22.30 11.99
C ASP A 160 -9.21 -21.04 12.77
N ASP A 161 -10.50 -20.87 12.97
CA ASP A 161 -11.08 -19.71 13.64
C ASP A 161 -10.58 -19.54 15.07
N GLY A 162 -10.25 -20.63 15.77
CA GLY A 162 -9.73 -20.59 17.14
C GLY A 162 -8.37 -19.91 17.23
N VAL A 163 -7.51 -20.13 16.23
CA VAL A 163 -6.20 -19.46 16.10
C VAL A 163 -6.42 -17.99 15.72
N LEU A 164 -7.21 -17.74 14.68
CA LEU A 164 -7.44 -16.38 14.18
C LEU A 164 -8.08 -15.46 15.22
N ALA A 165 -8.99 -15.98 16.04
CA ALA A 165 -9.63 -15.25 17.13
C ALA A 165 -8.68 -14.76 18.23
N SER A 166 -7.48 -15.34 18.32
CA SER A 166 -6.43 -14.93 19.29
C SER A 166 -5.64 -13.70 18.86
N LEU A 167 -5.76 -13.31 17.58
CA LEU A 167 -5.00 -12.23 16.95
C LEU A 167 -5.73 -10.88 17.09
N ASP A 168 -4.97 -9.79 16.91
CA ASP A 168 -5.54 -8.44 16.86
C ASP A 168 -6.11 -8.14 15.46
N TYR A 169 -5.54 -8.75 14.41
CA TYR A 169 -5.94 -8.59 13.02
C TYR A 169 -5.42 -9.76 12.17
N CYS A 170 -5.98 -9.91 10.98
CA CYS A 170 -5.59 -10.93 10.01
C CYS A 170 -5.59 -10.34 8.59
N VAL A 171 -4.49 -10.55 7.88
CA VAL A 171 -4.36 -10.24 6.45
C VAL A 171 -4.54 -11.53 5.67
N ALA A 172 -5.61 -11.66 4.89
CA ALA A 172 -5.82 -12.82 4.03
C ALA A 172 -5.20 -12.58 2.66
N SER A 173 -4.34 -13.50 2.19
CA SER A 173 -3.57 -13.32 0.97
C SER A 173 -3.58 -14.57 0.08
N VAL A 174 -3.45 -14.34 -1.24
CA VAL A 174 -3.32 -15.40 -2.24
C VAL A 174 -1.86 -15.56 -2.63
N HIS A 175 -1.24 -16.69 -2.27
CA HIS A 175 0.15 -17.00 -2.62
C HIS A 175 0.30 -18.20 -3.56
N THR A 176 -0.79 -18.93 -3.84
CA THR A 176 -0.78 -20.14 -4.66
C THR A 176 -1.92 -20.14 -5.67
N SER A 177 -1.85 -21.05 -6.64
CA SER A 177 -2.94 -21.27 -7.63
C SER A 177 -3.31 -20.01 -8.42
N PHE A 178 -2.32 -19.23 -8.85
CA PHE A 178 -2.48 -17.95 -9.56
C PHE A 178 -3.17 -18.07 -10.94
N HIS A 179 -3.27 -19.28 -11.50
CA HIS A 179 -3.84 -19.53 -12.82
C HIS A 179 -5.32 -19.95 -12.79
N LEU A 180 -6.00 -19.75 -11.65
CA LEU A 180 -7.43 -19.99 -11.58
C LEU A 180 -8.18 -19.06 -12.55
N PRO A 181 -9.28 -19.50 -13.17
CA PRO A 181 -10.17 -18.64 -13.92
C PRO A 181 -10.70 -17.50 -13.04
N GLU A 182 -10.92 -16.31 -13.61
CA GLU A 182 -11.37 -15.11 -12.92
C GLU A 182 -12.52 -15.36 -11.93
N LYS A 183 -13.58 -16.03 -12.40
CA LYS A 183 -14.74 -16.35 -11.55
C LYS A 183 -14.40 -17.24 -10.36
N GLU A 184 -13.46 -18.15 -10.51
CA GLU A 184 -13.03 -19.03 -9.42
C GLU A 184 -12.13 -18.30 -8.43
N MET A 185 -11.21 -17.49 -8.93
CA MET A 185 -10.34 -16.65 -8.10
C MET A 185 -11.17 -15.64 -7.29
N THR A 186 -12.10 -14.95 -7.93
CA THR A 186 -13.00 -14.00 -7.26
C THR A 186 -13.80 -14.66 -6.15
N ARG A 187 -14.45 -15.81 -6.45
CA ARG A 187 -15.20 -16.57 -5.44
C ARG A 187 -14.32 -17.04 -4.27
N ARG A 188 -13.08 -17.48 -4.57
CA ARG A 188 -12.09 -17.91 -3.57
C ARG A 188 -11.80 -16.76 -2.57
N ILE A 189 -11.55 -15.57 -3.10
CA ILE A 189 -11.23 -14.37 -2.29
C ILE A 189 -12.46 -13.92 -1.49
N CYS A 190 -13.62 -13.79 -2.13
CA CYS A 190 -14.86 -13.40 -1.43
C CYS A 190 -15.18 -14.37 -0.29
N ARG A 191 -15.08 -15.70 -0.52
CA ARG A 191 -15.29 -16.69 0.53
C ARG A 191 -14.34 -16.51 1.72
N ALA A 192 -13.08 -16.17 1.48
CA ALA A 192 -12.14 -15.92 2.57
C ALA A 192 -12.52 -14.68 3.38
N MET A 193 -13.01 -13.63 2.71
CA MET A 193 -13.44 -12.39 3.36
C MET A 193 -14.75 -12.53 4.18
N GLU A 194 -15.57 -13.56 3.92
CA GLU A 194 -16.74 -13.89 4.76
C GLU A 194 -16.33 -14.35 6.17
N ASN A 195 -15.06 -14.71 6.38
CA ASN A 195 -14.58 -15.09 7.71
C ASN A 195 -14.47 -13.85 8.61
N PRO A 196 -15.14 -13.82 9.79
CA PRO A 196 -15.20 -12.65 10.65
C PRO A 196 -13.86 -12.20 11.25
N HIS A 197 -12.83 -13.04 11.16
CA HIS A 197 -11.50 -12.74 11.65
C HIS A 197 -10.61 -12.08 10.59
N VAL A 198 -11.00 -12.08 9.31
CA VAL A 198 -10.28 -11.38 8.25
C VAL A 198 -10.52 -9.88 8.37
N THR A 199 -9.46 -9.13 8.58
CA THR A 199 -9.50 -7.69 8.77
C THR A 199 -9.07 -6.94 7.50
N MET A 200 -8.17 -7.54 6.73
CA MET A 200 -7.57 -6.96 5.55
C MET A 200 -7.42 -8.02 4.45
N LEU A 201 -7.57 -7.60 3.20
CA LEU A 201 -7.15 -8.39 2.04
C LEU A 201 -5.77 -7.91 1.60
N GLY A 202 -4.80 -8.81 1.54
CA GLY A 202 -3.46 -8.53 1.07
C GLY A 202 -3.39 -8.46 -0.46
N HIS A 203 -2.47 -7.70 -1.01
CA HIS A 203 -2.07 -7.56 -2.43
C HIS A 203 -3.02 -8.21 -3.45
N LEU A 204 -4.21 -7.64 -3.61
CA LEU A 204 -5.39 -8.15 -4.36
C LEU A 204 -5.08 -8.82 -5.71
N THR A 205 -4.06 -8.42 -6.42
CA THR A 205 -3.78 -8.93 -7.77
C THR A 205 -2.63 -9.94 -7.82
N GLY A 206 -1.85 -10.07 -6.76
CA GLY A 206 -0.64 -10.87 -6.71
C GLY A 206 0.42 -10.51 -7.76
N ARG A 207 0.31 -9.32 -8.38
CA ARG A 207 1.26 -8.86 -9.39
C ARG A 207 2.62 -8.56 -8.76
N LEU A 208 3.69 -9.03 -9.40
CA LEU A 208 5.07 -8.64 -9.10
C LEU A 208 5.65 -7.91 -10.31
N LEU A 209 6.01 -6.65 -10.14
CA LEU A 209 6.57 -5.84 -11.22
C LEU A 209 7.78 -6.53 -11.85
N LEU A 210 7.78 -6.63 -13.18
CA LEU A 210 8.80 -7.28 -14.00
C LEU A 210 9.00 -8.79 -13.78
N LYS A 211 8.20 -9.45 -12.92
CA LYS A 211 8.35 -10.87 -12.58
C LYS A 211 7.08 -11.70 -12.79
N ARG A 212 5.92 -11.20 -12.44
CA ARG A 212 4.65 -11.93 -12.53
C ARG A 212 3.51 -10.99 -12.84
N GLU A 213 2.74 -11.31 -13.87
CA GLU A 213 1.49 -10.61 -14.18
C GLU A 213 0.44 -10.85 -13.09
N ALA A 214 -0.54 -9.93 -13.02
CA ALA A 214 -1.69 -10.08 -12.14
C ALA A 214 -2.50 -11.34 -12.51
N TYR A 215 -3.02 -12.04 -11.52
CA TYR A 215 -4.03 -13.05 -11.80
C TYR A 215 -5.37 -12.42 -12.16
N ALA A 216 -6.20 -13.16 -12.90
CA ALA A 216 -7.53 -12.70 -13.28
C ALA A 216 -8.44 -12.68 -12.04
N VAL A 217 -9.06 -11.53 -11.76
CA VAL A 217 -10.00 -11.33 -10.65
C VAL A 217 -10.97 -10.19 -10.98
N ASP A 218 -12.23 -10.34 -10.62
CA ASP A 218 -13.23 -9.26 -10.71
C ASP A 218 -13.07 -8.31 -9.50
N HIS A 219 -12.36 -7.20 -9.74
CA HIS A 219 -12.09 -6.21 -8.71
C HIS A 219 -13.37 -5.57 -8.12
N ALA A 220 -14.37 -5.33 -8.96
CA ALA A 220 -15.61 -4.71 -8.51
C ALA A 220 -16.33 -5.64 -7.53
N MET A 221 -16.46 -6.90 -7.88
CA MET A 221 -17.08 -7.90 -7.01
C MET A 221 -16.32 -8.09 -5.69
N VAL A 222 -14.97 -8.07 -5.72
CA VAL A 222 -14.17 -8.16 -4.48
C VAL A 222 -14.38 -6.93 -3.60
N ILE A 223 -14.44 -5.73 -4.19
CA ILE A 223 -14.72 -4.49 -3.43
C ILE A 223 -16.13 -4.53 -2.83
N ASP A 224 -17.12 -5.01 -3.57
CA ASP A 224 -18.49 -5.17 -3.08
C ASP A 224 -18.54 -6.15 -1.91
N CYS A 225 -17.87 -7.32 -2.01
CA CYS A 225 -17.74 -8.27 -0.90
C CYS A 225 -17.03 -7.69 0.34
N ALA A 226 -16.08 -6.76 0.16
CA ALA A 226 -15.39 -6.12 1.27
C ALA A 226 -16.24 -5.03 1.95
N ALA A 227 -17.31 -4.58 1.33
CA ALA A 227 -18.22 -3.55 1.86
C ALA A 227 -19.36 -4.14 2.70
N GLU A 228 -19.61 -5.46 2.63
CA GLU A 228 -20.62 -6.19 3.41
C GLU A 228 -20.10 -6.61 4.78
#